data_159d8815ae736c3a16628db578df33ab
#
_entry.id   159d8815ae736c3a16628db578df33ab
#
_cell.length_a   1.000
_cell.length_b   1.000
_cell.length_c   1.000
_cell.angle_alpha   90.00
_cell.angle_beta   90.00
_cell.angle_gamma   90.00
#
_symmetry.space_group_name_H-M   'P 1'
#
loop_
_entity.id
_entity.type
_entity.pdbx_description
1 polymer ?
#
loop_
_entity_poly.entity_id
_entity_poly.type
_entity_poly.pdbx_seq_one_letter_code
_entity_poly.pdbx_strand_id
1 'polypeptide(L)'
;MNLINVKVYSEKDFPAYLPKLNSIYDDLFSGGKGLRSRLIQLTTKYLPLSEKQVLLLAQTIEFIHNASLLHDDLIDRSHLRRSKPTAWLKYTPEYAVLAGDYLLARVMVNLSKNGNIRLVQYTSEVISDLLEGEWIQDSLIKDHNVEVEALDRVHNLKTASLFKWSLRAPFYCCENYDEKLHHHLEEMGTILGQLFQRSDDLLDFNIRNEENKAILGDLKSGYLNSFAAFLMKNASESKRSEFMKCQTMAEVYSLVGEKEFFSAVEEFDNVNTSLIELFDHHLHRLESFLGESQLSLIKDLRTVSQKLYWRRT
;
A
#
# COMPACT_ATOMS: atom_id res chain seq x y z
N MET A 1 -8.37 -0.22 -21.05
CA MET A 1 -7.32 0.81 -21.11
C MET A 1 -5.97 0.10 -21.10
N ASN A 2 -5.24 0.09 -22.22
CA ASN A 2 -3.90 -0.52 -22.27
C ASN A 2 -2.94 0.39 -21.50
N LEU A 3 -2.77 0.12 -20.21
CA LEU A 3 -1.78 0.77 -19.37
C LEU A 3 -0.41 0.28 -19.84
N ILE A 4 0.45 1.20 -20.24
CA ILE A 4 1.81 0.91 -20.65
C ILE A 4 2.50 0.21 -19.48
N ASN A 5 3.04 -0.97 -19.74
CA ASN A 5 3.89 -1.65 -18.77
C ASN A 5 5.16 -0.79 -18.64
N VAL A 6 5.22 0.02 -17.57
CA VAL A 6 6.37 0.92 -17.35
C VAL A 6 7.58 0.06 -17.06
N LYS A 7 8.48 -0.03 -18.04
CA LYS A 7 9.77 -0.67 -17.82
C LYS A 7 10.59 0.20 -16.86
N VAL A 8 10.60 -0.21 -15.60
CA VAL A 8 11.27 0.52 -14.50
C VAL A 8 12.80 0.40 -14.60
N TYR A 9 13.29 -0.52 -15.44
CA TYR A 9 14.72 -0.79 -15.61
C TYR A 9 15.49 0.38 -16.22
N SER A 10 16.60 0.74 -15.56
CA SER A 10 17.62 1.62 -16.09
C SER A 10 18.98 1.01 -15.79
N GLU A 11 19.85 0.90 -16.78
CA GLU A 11 21.22 0.39 -16.60
C GLU A 11 22.02 1.22 -15.58
N LYS A 12 21.66 2.50 -15.38
CA LYS A 12 22.27 3.36 -14.36
C LYS A 12 21.90 2.97 -12.95
N ASP A 13 20.71 2.40 -12.77
CA ASP A 13 20.20 1.94 -11.48
C ASP A 13 20.55 0.48 -11.21
N PHE A 14 20.71 -0.33 -12.27
CA PHE A 14 21.11 -1.74 -12.21
C PHE A 14 22.33 -2.02 -13.07
N PRO A 15 23.52 -1.53 -12.66
CA PRO A 15 24.71 -1.61 -13.49
C PRO A 15 25.22 -3.04 -13.63
N ALA A 16 25.75 -3.37 -14.81
CA ALA A 16 26.22 -4.71 -15.15
C ALA A 16 27.33 -5.26 -14.21
N TYR A 17 28.10 -4.34 -13.56
CA TYR A 17 29.12 -4.74 -12.60
C TYR A 17 28.57 -5.19 -11.23
N LEU A 18 27.25 -5.10 -11.01
CA LEU A 18 26.54 -5.62 -9.84
C LEU A 18 25.60 -6.77 -10.24
N PRO A 19 26.13 -7.94 -10.67
CA PRO A 19 25.33 -9.01 -11.27
C PRO A 19 24.27 -9.58 -10.33
N LYS A 20 24.52 -9.61 -9.03
CA LYS A 20 23.54 -10.06 -8.03
C LYS A 20 22.35 -9.09 -7.90
N LEU A 21 22.60 -7.77 -7.95
CA LEU A 21 21.53 -6.76 -7.96
C LEU A 21 20.67 -6.91 -9.22
N ASN A 22 21.28 -7.16 -10.37
CA ASN A 22 20.55 -7.41 -11.61
C ASN A 22 19.65 -8.66 -11.53
N SER A 23 20.10 -9.73 -10.87
CA SER A 23 19.28 -10.93 -10.69
C SER A 23 18.08 -10.71 -9.76
N ILE A 24 18.20 -9.82 -8.76
CA ILE A 24 17.09 -9.42 -7.90
C ILE A 24 16.05 -8.60 -8.67
N TYR A 25 16.46 -7.81 -9.67
CA TYR A 25 15.55 -7.00 -10.45
C TYR A 25 14.36 -7.80 -11.02
N ASP A 26 14.64 -8.92 -11.67
CA ASP A 26 13.59 -9.75 -12.28
C ASP A 26 12.62 -10.32 -11.21
N ASP A 27 13.12 -10.65 -10.03
CA ASP A 27 12.29 -11.13 -8.93
C ASP A 27 11.36 -10.04 -8.38
N LEU A 28 11.85 -8.81 -8.24
CA LEU A 28 11.11 -7.69 -7.67
C LEU A 28 10.06 -7.12 -8.63
N PHE A 29 10.43 -6.95 -9.91
CA PHE A 29 9.62 -6.21 -10.87
C PHE A 29 8.82 -7.10 -11.83
N SER A 30 9.07 -8.42 -11.87
CA SER A 30 8.33 -9.38 -12.68
C SER A 30 7.09 -9.92 -11.96
N GLY A 31 5.97 -9.31 -11.98
CA GLY A 31 4.73 -9.95 -11.44
C GLY A 31 3.94 -9.10 -10.45
N GLY A 32 4.33 -7.86 -10.23
CA GLY A 32 3.50 -6.90 -9.50
C GLY A 32 2.35 -6.38 -10.37
N LYS A 33 1.18 -6.14 -9.76
CA LYS A 33 0.04 -5.48 -10.46
C LYS A 33 0.35 -4.02 -10.83
N GLY A 34 1.47 -3.45 -10.32
CA GLY A 34 1.92 -2.07 -10.57
C GLY A 34 0.84 -1.03 -10.24
N LEU A 35 0.05 -1.24 -9.20
CA LEU A 35 -1.11 -0.42 -8.88
C LEU A 35 -0.73 1.05 -8.65
N ARG A 36 0.36 1.28 -7.94
CA ARG A 36 0.84 2.63 -7.59
C ARG A 36 1.41 3.36 -8.80
N SER A 37 2.20 2.68 -9.60
CA SER A 37 2.69 3.24 -10.89
C SER A 37 1.56 3.49 -11.89
N ARG A 38 0.51 2.66 -11.88
CA ARG A 38 -0.72 2.91 -12.68
C ARG A 38 -1.46 4.15 -12.20
N LEU A 39 -1.54 4.38 -10.89
CA LEU A 39 -2.15 5.59 -10.33
C LEU A 39 -1.35 6.84 -10.73
N ILE A 40 -0.01 6.77 -10.73
CA ILE A 40 0.86 7.81 -11.26
C ILE A 40 0.54 8.10 -12.74
N GLN A 41 0.51 7.07 -13.59
CA GLN A 41 0.20 7.23 -15.01
C GLN A 41 -1.17 7.87 -15.24
N LEU A 42 -2.16 7.47 -14.45
CA LEU A 42 -3.51 8.01 -14.52
C LEU A 42 -3.52 9.50 -14.14
N THR A 43 -2.84 9.88 -13.06
CA THR A 43 -2.78 11.27 -12.59
C THR A 43 -1.98 12.13 -13.57
N THR A 44 -0.82 11.65 -14.03
CA THR A 44 0.09 12.42 -14.90
C THR A 44 -0.45 12.61 -16.33
N LYS A 45 -1.38 11.78 -16.79
CA LYS A 45 -1.99 11.87 -18.12
C LYS A 45 -2.57 13.26 -18.42
N TYR A 46 -3.01 13.99 -17.39
CA TYR A 46 -3.68 15.28 -17.50
C TYR A 46 -2.83 16.45 -16.99
N LEU A 47 -1.56 16.19 -16.66
CA LEU A 47 -0.64 17.18 -16.14
C LEU A 47 0.43 17.53 -17.18
N PRO A 48 0.98 18.76 -17.18
CA PRO A 48 2.00 19.20 -18.14
C PRO A 48 3.38 18.61 -17.78
N LEU A 49 3.50 17.29 -17.75
CA LEU A 49 4.72 16.55 -17.42
C LEU A 49 5.32 15.90 -18.66
N SER A 50 6.64 15.97 -18.80
CA SER A 50 7.37 15.24 -19.81
C SER A 50 7.39 13.73 -19.52
N GLU A 51 7.54 12.90 -20.55
CA GLU A 51 7.69 11.43 -20.39
C GLU A 51 8.80 11.06 -19.40
N LYS A 52 9.89 11.82 -19.39
CA LYS A 52 11.01 11.63 -18.46
C LYS A 52 10.59 11.85 -17.01
N GLN A 53 9.77 12.85 -16.73
CA GLN A 53 9.23 13.11 -15.38
C GLN A 53 8.23 12.04 -14.97
N VAL A 54 7.34 11.63 -15.87
CA VAL A 54 6.39 10.52 -15.61
C VAL A 54 7.15 9.23 -15.29
N LEU A 55 8.18 8.90 -16.06
CA LEU A 55 9.03 7.74 -15.81
C LEU A 55 9.75 7.83 -14.46
N LEU A 56 10.31 9.01 -14.14
CA LEU A 56 10.95 9.25 -12.84
C LEU A 56 10.01 8.99 -11.68
N LEU A 57 8.79 9.50 -11.75
CA LEU A 57 7.76 9.29 -10.70
C LEU A 57 7.38 7.81 -10.58
N ALA A 58 7.15 7.13 -11.71
CA ALA A 58 6.82 5.71 -11.72
C ALA A 58 7.96 4.83 -11.20
N GLN A 59 9.21 5.14 -11.54
CA GLN A 59 10.39 4.47 -11.00
C GLN A 59 10.54 4.70 -9.50
N THR A 60 10.37 5.93 -9.05
CA THR A 60 10.48 6.30 -7.65
C THR A 60 9.53 5.48 -6.78
N ILE A 61 8.25 5.43 -7.12
CA ILE A 61 7.26 4.71 -6.32
C ILE A 61 7.51 3.19 -6.31
N GLU A 62 7.91 2.61 -7.44
CA GLU A 62 8.22 1.19 -7.51
C GLU A 62 9.51 0.86 -6.74
N PHE A 63 10.52 1.72 -6.75
CA PHE A 63 11.76 1.50 -5.97
C PHE A 63 11.47 1.55 -4.48
N ILE A 64 10.72 2.55 -3.99
CA ILE A 64 10.35 2.64 -2.58
C ILE A 64 9.52 1.41 -2.18
N HIS A 65 8.51 1.06 -2.96
CA HIS A 65 7.65 -0.09 -2.67
C HIS A 65 8.43 -1.41 -2.63
N ASN A 66 9.32 -1.65 -3.61
CA ASN A 66 10.09 -2.90 -3.61
C ASN A 66 11.19 -2.90 -2.54
N ALA A 67 11.75 -1.75 -2.17
CA ALA A 67 12.64 -1.64 -1.03
C ALA A 67 11.94 -2.03 0.28
N SER A 68 10.72 -1.48 0.53
CA SER A 68 9.95 -1.86 1.71
C SER A 68 9.63 -3.36 1.73
N LEU A 69 9.23 -3.95 0.58
CA LEU A 69 8.98 -5.39 0.51
C LEU A 69 10.19 -6.26 0.82
N LEU A 70 11.41 -5.82 0.44
CA LEU A 70 12.65 -6.54 0.76
C LEU A 70 12.93 -6.55 2.26
N HIS A 71 12.70 -5.41 2.93
CA HIS A 71 12.87 -5.27 4.37
C HIS A 71 11.76 -5.99 5.14
N ASP A 72 10.49 -5.80 4.77
CA ASP A 72 9.33 -6.44 5.38
C ASP A 72 9.44 -7.97 5.33
N ASP A 73 9.79 -8.55 4.16
CA ASP A 73 9.96 -10.00 4.03
C ASP A 73 10.98 -10.59 4.99
N LEU A 74 12.02 -9.83 5.30
CA LEU A 74 13.06 -10.23 6.26
C LEU A 74 12.59 -10.06 7.71
N ILE A 75 11.96 -8.93 8.03
CA ILE A 75 11.41 -8.62 9.37
C ILE A 75 10.34 -9.64 9.74
N ASP A 76 9.38 -9.87 8.85
CA ASP A 76 8.26 -10.81 9.02
C ASP A 76 8.68 -12.28 8.88
N ARG A 77 9.95 -12.55 8.51
CA ARG A 77 10.47 -13.89 8.18
C ARG A 77 9.61 -14.61 7.14
N SER A 78 9.07 -13.88 6.20
CA SER A 78 8.22 -14.41 5.14
C SER A 78 9.02 -15.29 4.19
N HIS A 79 8.59 -16.53 3.97
CA HIS A 79 9.31 -17.48 3.11
C HIS A 79 8.96 -17.32 1.64
N LEU A 80 7.73 -16.95 1.34
CA LEU A 80 7.21 -16.83 -0.02
C LEU A 80 6.59 -15.46 -0.28
N ARG A 81 6.88 -14.91 -1.45
CA ARG A 81 6.22 -13.75 -2.02
C ARG A 81 5.77 -14.04 -3.44
N ARG A 82 4.48 -13.93 -3.71
CA ARG A 82 3.90 -14.25 -5.03
C ARG A 82 4.30 -15.64 -5.52
N SER A 83 4.23 -16.62 -4.63
CA SER A 83 4.60 -18.04 -4.87
C SER A 83 6.08 -18.28 -5.23
N LYS A 84 6.97 -17.29 -5.02
CA LYS A 84 8.41 -17.41 -5.18
C LYS A 84 9.11 -17.28 -3.82
N PRO A 85 10.28 -17.90 -3.60
CA PRO A 85 11.09 -17.64 -2.42
C PRO A 85 11.42 -16.15 -2.29
N THR A 86 11.35 -15.64 -1.05
CA THR A 86 11.74 -14.26 -0.76
C THR A 86 13.24 -14.04 -0.97
N ALA A 87 13.65 -12.78 -1.18
CA ALA A 87 15.04 -12.45 -1.52
C ALA A 87 16.03 -12.89 -0.44
N TRP A 88 15.67 -12.77 0.85
CA TRP A 88 16.53 -13.16 1.96
C TRP A 88 16.76 -14.70 2.04
N LEU A 89 15.82 -15.51 1.55
CA LEU A 89 15.99 -16.97 1.42
C LEU A 89 16.76 -17.36 0.16
N LYS A 90 16.47 -16.68 -0.96
CA LYS A 90 17.09 -17.00 -2.25
C LYS A 90 18.56 -16.58 -2.30
N TYR A 91 18.89 -15.47 -1.63
CA TYR A 91 20.26 -14.95 -1.57
C TYR A 91 20.81 -15.03 -0.13
N THR A 92 20.71 -13.96 0.64
CA THR A 92 20.99 -13.92 2.09
C THR A 92 20.22 -12.75 2.73
N PRO A 93 20.03 -12.74 4.08
CA PRO A 93 19.45 -11.60 4.80
C PRO A 93 20.17 -10.27 4.51
N GLU A 94 21.51 -10.29 4.56
CA GLU A 94 22.33 -9.10 4.32
C GLU A 94 22.10 -8.55 2.90
N TYR A 95 21.84 -9.43 1.96
CA TYR A 95 21.59 -9.06 0.57
C TYR A 95 20.24 -8.39 0.39
N ALA A 96 19.21 -8.84 1.11
CA ALA A 96 17.89 -8.21 1.09
C ALA A 96 17.97 -6.78 1.65
N VAL A 97 18.69 -6.58 2.77
CA VAL A 97 18.93 -5.26 3.35
C VAL A 97 19.67 -4.35 2.36
N LEU A 98 20.84 -4.80 1.85
CA LEU A 98 21.64 -3.98 0.91
C LEU A 98 20.88 -3.63 -0.37
N ALA A 99 20.05 -4.52 -0.88
CA ALA A 99 19.25 -4.24 -2.08
C ALA A 99 18.16 -3.21 -1.81
N GLY A 100 17.47 -3.29 -0.66
CA GLY A 100 16.49 -2.31 -0.23
C GLY A 100 17.10 -0.92 -0.05
N ASP A 101 18.21 -0.84 0.71
CA ASP A 101 18.95 0.42 0.94
C ASP A 101 19.46 1.03 -0.38
N TYR A 102 19.96 0.17 -1.27
CA TYR A 102 20.40 0.62 -2.59
C TYR A 102 19.26 1.25 -3.39
N LEU A 103 18.07 0.63 -3.42
CA LEU A 103 16.90 1.19 -4.11
C LEU A 103 16.51 2.56 -3.54
N LEU A 104 16.46 2.69 -2.19
CA LEU A 104 16.18 3.97 -1.53
C LEU A 104 17.23 5.04 -1.86
N ALA A 105 18.52 4.68 -1.84
CA ALA A 105 19.58 5.58 -2.25
C ALA A 105 19.44 6.03 -3.73
N ARG A 106 19.05 5.10 -4.63
CA ARG A 106 18.79 5.43 -6.05
C ARG A 106 17.62 6.38 -6.22
N VAL A 107 16.56 6.25 -5.41
CA VAL A 107 15.45 7.22 -5.37
C VAL A 107 15.98 8.61 -5.09
N MET A 108 16.78 8.79 -4.04
CA MET A 108 17.34 10.11 -3.69
C MET A 108 18.23 10.68 -4.79
N VAL A 109 19.11 9.86 -5.38
CA VAL A 109 19.98 10.27 -6.50
C VAL A 109 19.15 10.70 -7.72
N ASN A 110 18.09 9.98 -8.05
CA ASN A 110 17.30 10.28 -9.25
C ASN A 110 16.41 11.52 -9.05
N LEU A 111 15.80 11.68 -7.88
CA LEU A 111 14.99 12.86 -7.54
C LEU A 111 15.84 14.13 -7.42
N SER A 112 17.03 14.06 -6.79
CA SER A 112 17.92 15.21 -6.65
C SER A 112 18.39 15.76 -8.01
N LYS A 113 18.58 14.88 -9.01
CA LYS A 113 18.91 15.29 -10.39
C LYS A 113 17.76 15.99 -11.10
N ASN A 114 16.51 15.77 -10.66
CA ASN A 114 15.36 16.52 -11.17
C ASN A 114 15.33 17.97 -10.66
N GLY A 115 15.97 18.26 -9.53
CA GLY A 115 16.16 19.60 -8.98
C GLY A 115 14.97 20.13 -8.15
N ASN A 116 13.86 19.39 -8.04
CA ASN A 116 12.72 19.80 -7.24
C ASN A 116 12.91 19.38 -5.77
N ILE A 117 13.40 20.30 -4.94
CA ILE A 117 13.72 20.04 -3.53
C ILE A 117 12.47 19.70 -2.70
N ARG A 118 11.29 20.26 -3.01
CA ARG A 118 10.05 19.94 -2.30
C ARG A 118 9.59 18.50 -2.58
N LEU A 119 9.78 18.02 -3.80
CA LEU A 119 9.51 16.61 -4.14
C LEU A 119 10.47 15.68 -3.41
N VAL A 120 11.76 16.04 -3.30
CA VAL A 120 12.77 15.29 -2.52
C VAL A 120 12.37 15.23 -1.06
N GLN A 121 12.05 16.39 -0.46
CA GLN A 121 11.61 16.47 0.94
C GLN A 121 10.39 15.60 1.19
N TYR A 122 9.34 15.78 0.41
CA TYR A 122 8.09 14.99 0.55
C TYR A 122 8.34 13.49 0.41
N THR A 123 9.21 13.08 -0.52
CA THR A 123 9.56 11.66 -0.68
C THR A 123 10.30 11.12 0.53
N SER A 124 11.18 11.92 1.14
CA SER A 124 11.90 11.54 2.36
C SER A 124 10.97 11.39 3.55
N GLU A 125 9.97 12.28 3.69
CA GLU A 125 8.91 12.19 4.70
C GLU A 125 8.10 10.90 4.52
N VAL A 126 7.70 10.56 3.30
CA VAL A 126 6.96 9.32 3.01
C VAL A 126 7.79 8.06 3.32
N ILE A 127 9.09 8.07 3.06
CA ILE A 127 9.96 6.95 3.46
C ILE A 127 10.03 6.84 4.98
N SER A 128 10.11 7.96 5.70
CA SER A 128 10.08 7.98 7.17
C SER A 128 8.76 7.41 7.71
N ASP A 129 7.62 7.82 7.12
CA ASP A 129 6.29 7.31 7.48
C ASP A 129 6.21 5.77 7.35
N LEU A 130 6.74 5.22 6.24
CA LEU A 130 6.78 3.77 6.02
C LEU A 130 7.52 3.04 7.15
N LEU A 131 8.69 3.54 7.53
CA LEU A 131 9.52 2.96 8.60
C LEU A 131 8.85 3.11 9.96
N GLU A 132 8.26 4.27 10.26
CA GLU A 132 7.48 4.48 11.49
C GLU A 132 6.29 3.51 11.56
N GLY A 133 5.56 3.33 10.44
CA GLY A 133 4.45 2.38 10.35
C GLY A 133 4.88 0.93 10.63
N GLU A 134 6.07 0.53 10.14
CA GLU A 134 6.65 -0.79 10.42
C GLU A 134 6.99 -0.97 11.91
N TRP A 135 7.63 0.01 12.54
CA TRP A 135 7.93 -0.01 13.97
C TRP A 135 6.66 -0.13 14.84
N ILE A 136 5.60 0.61 14.48
CA ILE A 136 4.33 0.54 15.19
C ILE A 136 3.70 -0.85 14.99
N GLN A 137 3.65 -1.36 13.76
CA GLN A 137 3.10 -2.69 13.47
C GLN A 137 3.80 -3.79 14.26
N ASP A 138 5.13 -3.78 14.31
CA ASP A 138 5.92 -4.76 15.09
C ASP A 138 5.54 -4.74 16.57
N SER A 139 5.28 -3.55 17.13
CA SER A 139 4.85 -3.40 18.53
C SER A 139 3.46 -3.97 18.83
N LEU A 140 2.62 -4.18 17.80
CA LEU A 140 1.27 -4.73 17.93
C LEU A 140 1.23 -6.26 17.79
N ILE A 141 2.35 -6.91 17.48
CA ILE A 141 2.42 -8.38 17.38
C ILE A 141 2.14 -9.01 18.74
N LYS A 142 1.23 -9.99 18.78
CA LYS A 142 0.74 -10.68 20.01
C LYS A 142 -0.07 -9.83 20.97
N ASP A 143 -0.39 -8.59 20.61
CA ASP A 143 -1.35 -7.80 21.37
C ASP A 143 -2.79 -8.17 20.94
N HIS A 144 -3.56 -8.77 21.84
CA HIS A 144 -4.95 -9.12 21.59
C HIS A 144 -5.93 -7.99 21.91
N ASN A 145 -5.46 -6.87 22.45
CA ASN A 145 -6.25 -5.69 22.80
C ASN A 145 -6.11 -4.54 21.79
N VAL A 146 -5.53 -4.82 20.61
CA VAL A 146 -5.38 -3.81 19.54
C VAL A 146 -6.74 -3.26 19.16
N GLU A 147 -6.87 -1.92 19.18
CA GLU A 147 -8.05 -1.21 18.72
C GLU A 147 -7.91 -0.82 17.23
N VAL A 148 -9.06 -0.63 16.55
CA VAL A 148 -9.10 -0.32 15.11
C VAL A 148 -8.31 0.97 14.79
N GLU A 149 -8.35 1.95 15.68
CA GLU A 149 -7.67 3.23 15.55
C GLU A 149 -6.13 3.08 15.49
N ALA A 150 -5.56 2.15 16.26
CA ALA A 150 -4.13 1.85 16.21
C ALA A 150 -3.75 1.24 14.86
N LEU A 151 -4.59 0.34 14.34
CA LEU A 151 -4.40 -0.27 13.01
C LEU A 151 -4.59 0.75 11.88
N ASP A 152 -5.57 1.66 12.00
CA ASP A 152 -5.74 2.75 11.03
C ASP A 152 -4.51 3.66 10.99
N ARG A 153 -3.83 3.88 12.11
CA ARG A 153 -2.54 4.61 12.13
C ARG A 153 -1.45 3.84 11.37
N VAL A 154 -1.32 2.54 11.59
CA VAL A 154 -0.39 1.68 10.82
C VAL A 154 -0.72 1.73 9.34
N HIS A 155 -2.00 1.58 8.96
CA HIS A 155 -2.43 1.64 7.57
C HIS A 155 -2.13 2.99 6.93
N ASN A 156 -2.31 4.09 7.67
CA ASN A 156 -2.02 5.45 7.19
C ASN A 156 -0.52 5.66 6.91
N LEU A 157 0.34 5.14 7.78
CA LEU A 157 1.79 5.28 7.64
C LEU A 157 2.38 4.25 6.67
N LYS A 158 2.05 2.98 6.79
CA LYS A 158 2.68 1.90 6.00
C LYS A 158 2.07 1.76 4.61
N THR A 159 0.74 1.77 4.49
CA THR A 159 0.05 1.50 3.22
C THR A 159 -0.35 2.78 2.48
N ALA A 160 -1.00 3.73 3.19
CA ALA A 160 -1.55 4.92 2.55
C ALA A 160 -0.48 5.94 2.14
N SER A 161 0.69 5.98 2.79
CA SER A 161 1.79 6.89 2.44
C SER A 161 2.17 6.81 0.97
N LEU A 162 2.23 5.60 0.38
CA LEU A 162 2.52 5.43 -1.04
C LEU A 162 1.34 5.79 -1.96
N PHE A 163 0.10 5.66 -1.51
CA PHE A 163 -1.07 6.17 -2.25
C PHE A 163 -1.10 7.71 -2.21
N LYS A 164 -0.86 8.31 -1.05
CA LYS A 164 -0.70 9.76 -0.89
C LYS A 164 0.39 10.29 -1.82
N TRP A 165 1.54 9.64 -1.83
CA TRP A 165 2.64 10.00 -2.71
C TRP A 165 2.25 9.89 -4.19
N SER A 166 1.56 8.82 -4.59
CA SER A 166 1.15 8.60 -5.99
C SER A 166 0.19 9.68 -6.51
N LEU A 167 -0.63 10.27 -5.63
CA LEU A 167 -1.53 11.37 -5.99
C LEU A 167 -0.86 12.74 -5.94
N ARG A 168 0.00 13.01 -4.94
CA ARG A 168 0.58 14.34 -4.69
C ARG A 168 1.86 14.61 -5.47
N ALA A 169 2.74 13.62 -5.63
CA ALA A 169 4.04 13.78 -6.29
C ALA A 169 3.94 14.32 -7.73
N PRO A 170 2.95 13.92 -8.57
CA PRO A 170 2.74 14.51 -9.88
C PRO A 170 2.54 16.04 -9.83
N PHE A 171 1.77 16.53 -8.87
CA PHE A 171 1.53 17.97 -8.71
C PHE A 171 2.78 18.70 -8.18
N TYR A 172 3.51 18.12 -7.23
CA TYR A 172 4.82 18.65 -6.82
C TYR A 172 5.79 18.73 -8.01
N CYS A 173 5.77 17.73 -8.91
CA CYS A 173 6.61 17.72 -10.10
C CYS A 173 6.23 18.81 -11.11
N CYS A 174 4.98 19.26 -11.11
CA CYS A 174 4.48 20.42 -11.86
C CYS A 174 4.71 21.77 -11.14
N GLU A 175 5.41 21.77 -9.99
CA GLU A 175 5.59 22.96 -9.15
C GLU A 175 4.26 23.56 -8.64
N ASN A 176 3.21 22.76 -8.59
CA ASN A 176 1.94 23.12 -7.95
C ASN A 176 2.02 22.76 -6.47
N TYR A 177 2.02 23.79 -5.63
CA TYR A 177 2.17 23.69 -4.16
C TYR A 177 0.95 24.22 -3.41
N ASP A 178 -0.23 24.26 -4.06
CA ASP A 178 -1.46 24.69 -3.41
C ASP A 178 -1.81 23.77 -2.24
N GLU A 179 -1.81 24.30 -1.04
CA GLU A 179 -2.00 23.53 0.20
C GLU A 179 -3.38 22.87 0.26
N LYS A 180 -4.42 23.54 -0.26
CA LYS A 180 -5.79 22.98 -0.25
C LYS A 180 -5.93 21.83 -1.24
N LEU A 181 -5.35 21.98 -2.44
CA LEU A 181 -5.25 20.88 -3.40
C LEU A 181 -4.54 19.68 -2.77
N HIS A 182 -3.37 19.90 -2.17
CA HIS A 182 -2.58 18.84 -1.56
C HIS A 182 -3.28 18.20 -0.36
N HIS A 183 -4.05 18.94 0.41
CA HIS A 183 -4.89 18.39 1.48
C HIS A 183 -5.91 17.38 0.91
N HIS A 184 -6.68 17.75 -0.12
CA HIS A 184 -7.64 16.82 -0.72
C HIS A 184 -6.98 15.58 -1.33
N LEU A 185 -5.84 15.73 -1.99
CA LEU A 185 -5.07 14.60 -2.54
C LEU A 185 -4.54 13.68 -1.44
N GLU A 186 -4.15 14.24 -0.29
CA GLU A 186 -3.70 13.50 0.88
C GLU A 186 -4.82 12.67 1.50
N GLU A 187 -5.99 13.28 1.75
CA GLU A 187 -7.16 12.58 2.25
C GLU A 187 -7.58 11.44 1.30
N MET A 188 -7.63 11.71 0.00
CA MET A 188 -7.90 10.67 -0.99
C MET A 188 -6.89 9.52 -0.92
N GLY A 189 -5.60 9.83 -0.79
CA GLY A 189 -4.54 8.83 -0.67
C GLY A 189 -4.66 7.99 0.60
N THR A 190 -5.02 8.64 1.72
CA THR A 190 -5.30 7.99 3.00
C THR A 190 -6.45 6.98 2.86
N ILE A 191 -7.57 7.42 2.28
CA ILE A 191 -8.74 6.57 2.05
C ILE A 191 -8.39 5.37 1.14
N LEU A 192 -7.66 5.60 0.03
CA LEU A 192 -7.25 4.50 -0.85
C LEU A 192 -6.38 3.46 -0.14
N GLY A 193 -5.46 3.91 0.72
CA GLY A 193 -4.62 3.01 1.50
C GLY A 193 -5.41 2.19 2.51
N GLN A 194 -6.33 2.83 3.24
CA GLN A 194 -7.22 2.15 4.18
C GLN A 194 -8.11 1.12 3.48
N LEU A 195 -8.78 1.50 2.39
CA LEU A 195 -9.64 0.60 1.62
C LEU A 195 -8.85 -0.58 1.05
N PHE A 196 -7.62 -0.34 0.56
CA PHE A 196 -6.75 -1.39 0.07
C PHE A 196 -6.40 -2.39 1.17
N GLN A 197 -5.96 -1.91 2.33
CA GLN A 197 -5.55 -2.78 3.43
C GLN A 197 -6.74 -3.51 4.04
N ARG A 198 -7.84 -2.83 4.30
CA ARG A 198 -9.06 -3.44 4.86
C ARG A 198 -9.66 -4.50 3.94
N SER A 199 -9.55 -4.33 2.60
CA SER A 199 -9.90 -5.40 1.65
C SER A 199 -8.93 -6.60 1.77
N ASP A 200 -7.64 -6.36 1.96
CA ASP A 200 -6.63 -7.40 2.19
C ASP A 200 -6.90 -8.18 3.48
N ASP A 201 -7.26 -7.47 4.55
CA ASP A 201 -7.56 -8.04 5.87
C ASP A 201 -8.79 -8.97 5.82
N LEU A 202 -9.81 -8.63 5.01
CA LEU A 202 -10.95 -9.53 4.78
C LEU A 202 -10.57 -10.77 3.97
N LEU A 203 -9.63 -10.65 3.02
CA LEU A 203 -9.15 -11.81 2.27
C LEU A 203 -8.42 -12.83 3.16
N ASP A 204 -7.83 -12.41 4.27
CA ASP A 204 -7.22 -13.29 5.26
C ASP A 204 -8.22 -14.27 5.89
N PHE A 205 -9.51 -13.90 5.94
CA PHE A 205 -10.61 -14.77 6.38
C PHE A 205 -11.25 -15.57 5.24
N ASN A 206 -10.59 -15.70 4.09
CA ASN A 206 -11.05 -16.44 2.90
C ASN A 206 -12.40 -15.97 2.35
N ILE A 207 -12.76 -14.70 2.57
CA ILE A 207 -13.99 -14.13 2.05
C ILE A 207 -13.76 -13.80 0.56
N ARG A 208 -14.31 -14.65 -0.32
CA ARG A 208 -14.15 -14.52 -1.79
C ARG A 208 -12.68 -14.39 -2.21
N ASN A 209 -11.82 -15.25 -1.64
CA ASN A 209 -10.39 -15.21 -1.86
C ASN A 209 -10.00 -15.85 -3.21
N GLU A 210 -9.97 -15.06 -4.28
CA GLU A 210 -9.48 -15.47 -5.60
C GLU A 210 -7.93 -15.35 -5.70
N GLU A 211 -7.27 -14.70 -4.75
CA GLU A 211 -5.83 -14.42 -4.77
C GLU A 211 -4.99 -15.55 -4.14
N ASN A 212 -5.61 -16.66 -3.71
CA ASN A 212 -4.94 -17.82 -3.07
C ASN A 212 -4.04 -17.43 -1.86
N LYS A 213 -4.47 -16.45 -1.05
CA LYS A 213 -3.79 -16.10 0.20
C LYS A 213 -3.95 -17.24 1.23
N ALA A 214 -2.98 -17.32 2.14
CA ALA A 214 -3.11 -18.21 3.29
C ALA A 214 -4.29 -17.78 4.16
N ILE A 215 -5.16 -18.71 4.54
CA ILE A 215 -6.28 -18.45 5.45
C ILE A 215 -5.74 -18.20 6.86
N LEU A 216 -6.20 -17.10 7.51
CA LEU A 216 -5.79 -16.67 8.85
C LEU A 216 -4.27 -16.50 8.97
N GLY A 217 -3.62 -15.98 7.91
CA GLY A 217 -2.18 -15.76 7.89
C GLY A 217 -1.75 -14.75 8.95
N ASP A 218 -2.49 -13.67 9.10
CA ASP A 218 -2.24 -12.61 10.09
C ASP A 218 -2.38 -13.17 11.52
N LEU A 219 -3.48 -13.87 11.83
CA LEU A 219 -3.67 -14.49 13.14
C LEU A 219 -2.56 -15.50 13.46
N LYS A 220 -2.15 -16.32 12.48
CA LYS A 220 -1.07 -17.30 12.65
C LYS A 220 0.27 -16.66 12.92
N SER A 221 0.51 -15.45 12.40
CA SER A 221 1.69 -14.63 12.71
C SER A 221 1.58 -13.90 14.06
N GLY A 222 0.41 -13.95 14.70
CA GLY A 222 0.13 -13.24 15.96
C GLY A 222 -0.28 -11.78 15.75
N TYR A 223 -0.77 -11.43 14.57
CA TYR A 223 -1.23 -10.08 14.24
C TYR A 223 -2.75 -10.04 14.12
N LEU A 224 -3.37 -9.09 14.86
CA LEU A 224 -4.79 -8.83 14.79
C LEU A 224 -5.03 -7.74 13.74
N ASN A 225 -5.49 -8.13 12.56
CA ASN A 225 -5.75 -7.19 11.48
C ASN A 225 -7.05 -6.37 11.70
N SER A 226 -7.33 -5.39 10.85
CA SER A 226 -8.43 -4.44 11.08
C SER A 226 -9.81 -5.10 11.11
N PHE A 227 -10.06 -6.13 10.31
CA PHE A 227 -11.33 -6.86 10.37
C PHE A 227 -11.43 -7.69 11.66
N ALA A 228 -10.36 -8.35 12.08
CA ALA A 228 -10.31 -9.10 13.33
C ALA A 228 -10.54 -8.20 14.55
N ALA A 229 -9.88 -7.03 14.60
CA ALA A 229 -10.11 -6.04 15.66
C ALA A 229 -11.56 -5.52 15.67
N PHE A 230 -12.11 -5.23 14.49
CA PHE A 230 -13.49 -4.82 14.32
C PHE A 230 -14.47 -5.90 14.81
N LEU A 231 -14.26 -7.16 14.42
CA LEU A 231 -15.06 -8.32 14.83
C LEU A 231 -15.04 -8.52 16.36
N MET A 232 -13.87 -8.26 16.97
CA MET A 232 -13.65 -8.46 18.40
C MET A 232 -13.85 -7.18 19.25
N LYS A 233 -14.29 -6.05 18.67
CA LYS A 233 -14.37 -4.74 19.35
C LYS A 233 -15.13 -4.77 20.69
N ASN A 234 -16.20 -5.58 20.77
CA ASN A 234 -17.04 -5.70 21.96
C ASN A 234 -16.79 -7.01 22.77
N ALA A 235 -15.77 -7.80 22.41
CA ALA A 235 -15.47 -9.05 23.08
C ALA A 235 -14.69 -8.83 24.37
N SER A 236 -14.85 -9.74 25.33
CA SER A 236 -14.01 -9.77 26.53
C SER A 236 -12.56 -10.08 26.18
N GLU A 237 -11.63 -9.67 27.06
CA GLU A 237 -10.20 -9.95 26.90
C GLU A 237 -9.92 -11.45 26.74
N SER A 238 -10.59 -12.31 27.52
CA SER A 238 -10.47 -13.76 27.39
C SER A 238 -10.87 -14.24 25.98
N LYS A 239 -11.99 -13.72 25.43
CA LYS A 239 -12.45 -14.10 24.10
C LYS A 239 -11.53 -13.60 23.00
N ARG A 240 -10.97 -12.40 23.12
CA ARG A 240 -9.94 -11.87 22.22
C ARG A 240 -8.68 -12.75 22.24
N SER A 241 -8.23 -13.16 23.43
CA SER A 241 -7.07 -14.06 23.60
C SER A 241 -7.32 -15.45 22.99
N GLU A 242 -8.55 -15.98 23.06
CA GLU A 242 -8.93 -17.24 22.40
C GLU A 242 -8.97 -17.08 20.87
N PHE A 243 -9.51 -15.97 20.38
CA PHE A 243 -9.59 -15.67 18.96
C PHE A 243 -8.21 -15.64 18.29
N MET A 244 -7.21 -15.05 18.96
CA MET A 244 -5.81 -15.02 18.48
C MET A 244 -5.19 -16.43 18.33
N LYS A 245 -5.76 -17.45 18.93
CA LYS A 245 -5.27 -18.84 18.86
C LYS A 245 -5.94 -19.65 17.75
N CYS A 246 -6.98 -19.13 17.10
CA CYS A 246 -7.69 -19.83 16.04
C CYS A 246 -6.75 -20.11 14.85
N GLN A 247 -6.79 -21.34 14.35
CA GLN A 247 -5.98 -21.81 13.23
C GLN A 247 -6.83 -22.10 11.99
N THR A 248 -8.14 -22.21 12.17
CA THR A 248 -9.11 -22.57 11.13
C THR A 248 -10.36 -21.68 11.22
N MET A 249 -11.04 -21.50 10.08
CA MET A 249 -12.32 -20.77 10.05
C MET A 249 -13.42 -21.48 10.88
N ALA A 250 -13.35 -22.81 10.99
CA ALA A 250 -14.29 -23.56 11.85
C ALA A 250 -14.14 -23.17 13.33
N GLU A 251 -12.93 -22.96 13.82
CA GLU A 251 -12.67 -22.45 15.17
C GLU A 251 -13.17 -21.00 15.34
N VAL A 252 -12.95 -20.14 14.34
CA VAL A 252 -13.50 -18.78 14.35
C VAL A 252 -15.01 -18.81 14.45
N TYR A 253 -15.70 -19.59 13.61
CA TYR A 253 -17.17 -19.70 13.65
C TYR A 253 -17.68 -20.31 14.94
N SER A 254 -16.96 -21.28 15.52
CA SER A 254 -17.33 -21.86 16.82
C SER A 254 -17.22 -20.85 17.96
N LEU A 255 -16.22 -19.97 17.92
CA LEU A 255 -15.99 -18.97 18.96
C LEU A 255 -16.91 -17.75 18.86
N VAL A 256 -17.11 -17.25 17.64
CA VAL A 256 -17.84 -16.00 17.38
C VAL A 256 -19.32 -16.26 17.10
N GLY A 257 -19.66 -17.32 16.40
CA GLY A 257 -20.93 -17.58 15.75
C GLY A 257 -20.85 -17.24 14.26
N GLU A 258 -21.30 -18.16 13.40
CA GLU A 258 -21.26 -17.94 11.93
C GLU A 258 -22.13 -16.76 11.51
N LYS A 259 -23.30 -16.62 12.08
CA LYS A 259 -24.23 -15.51 11.79
C LYS A 259 -23.64 -14.16 12.21
N GLU A 260 -23.06 -14.10 13.39
CA GLU A 260 -22.40 -12.91 13.96
C GLU A 260 -21.19 -12.51 13.12
N PHE A 261 -20.44 -13.49 12.62
CA PHE A 261 -19.32 -13.26 11.73
C PHE A 261 -19.76 -12.57 10.43
N PHE A 262 -20.78 -13.10 9.75
CA PHE A 262 -21.28 -12.50 8.51
C PHE A 262 -21.97 -11.15 8.73
N SER A 263 -22.64 -10.95 9.86
CA SER A 263 -23.17 -9.63 10.24
C SER A 263 -22.05 -8.60 10.40
N ALA A 264 -20.93 -8.99 11.02
CA ALA A 264 -19.76 -8.13 11.16
C ALA A 264 -19.11 -7.80 9.79
N VAL A 265 -19.11 -8.75 8.84
CA VAL A 265 -18.65 -8.48 7.47
C VAL A 265 -19.52 -7.41 6.81
N GLU A 266 -20.85 -7.52 6.90
CA GLU A 266 -21.78 -6.50 6.36
C GLU A 266 -21.56 -5.12 7.01
N GLU A 267 -21.43 -5.07 8.33
CA GLU A 267 -21.14 -3.81 9.04
C GLU A 267 -19.81 -3.20 8.60
N PHE A 268 -18.77 -4.02 8.46
CA PHE A 268 -17.46 -3.57 8.00
C PHE A 268 -17.50 -3.07 6.55
N ASP A 269 -18.26 -3.74 5.67
CA ASP A 269 -18.51 -3.29 4.29
C ASP A 269 -19.23 -1.94 4.25
N ASN A 270 -20.20 -1.71 5.14
CA ASN A 270 -20.91 -0.43 5.24
C ASN A 270 -19.99 0.70 5.69
N VAL A 271 -19.11 0.45 6.68
CA VAL A 271 -18.09 1.43 7.11
C VAL A 271 -17.18 1.80 5.94
N ASN A 272 -16.72 0.82 5.18
CA ASN A 272 -15.83 1.06 4.04
C ASN A 272 -16.54 1.70 2.84
N THR A 273 -17.85 1.47 2.68
CA THR A 273 -18.66 2.20 1.71
C THR A 273 -18.72 3.69 2.03
N SER A 274 -18.84 4.05 3.31
CA SER A 274 -18.77 5.47 3.73
C SER A 274 -17.42 6.11 3.42
N LEU A 275 -16.31 5.35 3.49
CA LEU A 275 -15.00 5.86 3.05
C LEU A 275 -14.96 6.10 1.53
N ILE A 276 -15.61 5.25 0.73
CA ILE A 276 -15.73 5.46 -0.73
C ILE A 276 -16.52 6.74 -1.02
N GLU A 277 -17.60 7.01 -0.29
CA GLU A 277 -18.36 8.25 -0.42
C GLU A 277 -17.53 9.48 -0.02
N LEU A 278 -16.72 9.37 1.04
CA LEU A 278 -15.80 10.43 1.46
C LEU A 278 -14.71 10.67 0.39
N PHE A 279 -14.19 9.63 -0.24
CA PHE A 279 -13.29 9.76 -1.38
C PHE A 279 -13.92 10.55 -2.52
N ASP A 280 -15.17 10.24 -2.88
CA ASP A 280 -15.90 10.95 -3.92
C ASP A 280 -16.16 12.42 -3.55
N HIS A 281 -16.38 12.72 -2.25
CA HIS A 281 -16.47 14.10 -1.77
C HIS A 281 -15.17 14.87 -2.01
N HIS A 282 -14.02 14.32 -1.60
CA HIS A 282 -12.72 14.97 -1.83
C HIS A 282 -12.42 15.09 -3.34
N LEU A 283 -12.75 14.09 -4.12
CA LEU A 283 -12.60 14.10 -5.57
C LEU A 283 -13.40 15.26 -6.23
N HIS A 284 -14.63 15.50 -5.78
CA HIS A 284 -15.44 16.65 -6.22
C HIS A 284 -14.81 17.98 -5.88
N ARG A 285 -14.18 18.08 -4.70
CA ARG A 285 -13.47 19.31 -4.29
C ARG A 285 -12.30 19.65 -5.18
N LEU A 286 -11.65 18.63 -5.80
CA LEU A 286 -10.55 18.88 -6.74
C LEU A 286 -10.98 19.69 -7.98
N GLU A 287 -12.26 19.66 -8.37
CA GLU A 287 -12.75 20.40 -9.55
C GLU A 287 -12.40 21.89 -9.50
N SER A 288 -12.41 22.49 -8.30
CA SER A 288 -12.11 23.93 -8.12
C SER A 288 -10.62 24.29 -8.29
N PHE A 289 -9.73 23.30 -8.28
CA PHE A 289 -8.27 23.48 -8.40
C PHE A 289 -7.71 23.06 -9.77
N LEU A 290 -8.54 22.42 -10.60
CA LEU A 290 -8.15 21.87 -11.88
C LEU A 290 -8.65 22.74 -13.04
N GLY A 291 -7.80 22.91 -14.06
CA GLY A 291 -8.24 23.53 -15.30
C GLY A 291 -9.15 22.60 -16.14
N GLU A 292 -9.90 23.13 -17.09
CA GLU A 292 -10.84 22.35 -17.93
C GLU A 292 -10.21 21.11 -18.55
N SER A 293 -8.97 21.19 -19.02
CA SER A 293 -8.23 20.07 -19.61
C SER A 293 -7.94 18.94 -18.60
N GLN A 294 -7.99 19.23 -17.31
CA GLN A 294 -7.67 18.30 -16.22
C GLN A 294 -8.94 17.67 -15.60
N LEU A 295 -10.14 18.18 -15.89
CA LEU A 295 -11.38 17.65 -15.31
C LEU A 295 -11.62 16.17 -15.66
N SER A 296 -11.04 15.68 -16.76
CA SER A 296 -11.08 14.26 -17.10
C SER A 296 -10.37 13.37 -16.08
N LEU A 297 -9.44 13.91 -15.28
CA LEU A 297 -8.81 13.21 -14.16
C LEU A 297 -9.85 12.77 -13.11
N ILE A 298 -10.80 13.64 -12.78
CA ILE A 298 -11.90 13.36 -11.85
C ILE A 298 -12.66 12.09 -12.28
N LYS A 299 -13.02 12.04 -13.58
CA LYS A 299 -13.74 10.89 -14.14
C LYS A 299 -12.93 9.59 -14.06
N ASP A 300 -11.63 9.67 -14.33
CA ASP A 300 -10.75 8.50 -14.33
C ASP A 300 -10.47 8.01 -12.89
N LEU A 301 -10.39 8.91 -11.91
CA LEU A 301 -10.19 8.56 -10.49
C LEU A 301 -11.43 8.01 -9.80
N ARG A 302 -12.64 8.40 -10.24
CA ARG A 302 -13.91 8.09 -9.55
C ARG A 302 -14.12 6.60 -9.23
N THR A 303 -13.65 5.70 -10.08
CA THR A 303 -13.84 4.26 -9.89
C THR A 303 -12.69 3.57 -9.14
N VAL A 304 -11.66 4.32 -8.73
CA VAL A 304 -10.45 3.72 -8.15
C VAL A 304 -10.74 3.17 -6.76
N SER A 305 -11.39 3.94 -5.89
CA SER A 305 -11.74 3.55 -4.52
C SER A 305 -12.59 2.27 -4.50
N GLN A 306 -13.65 2.22 -5.30
CA GLN A 306 -14.51 1.04 -5.43
C GLN A 306 -13.74 -0.18 -5.91
N LYS A 307 -12.93 -0.04 -6.97
CA LYS A 307 -12.13 -1.15 -7.51
C LYS A 307 -11.08 -1.67 -6.55
N LEU A 308 -10.56 -0.83 -5.66
CA LEU A 308 -9.61 -1.24 -4.64
C LEU A 308 -10.27 -2.06 -3.54
N TYR A 309 -11.41 -1.60 -3.05
CA TYR A 309 -12.10 -2.27 -1.95
C TYR A 309 -12.80 -3.55 -2.41
N TRP A 310 -13.55 -3.49 -3.51
CA TRP A 310 -14.34 -4.62 -4.02
C TRP A 310 -13.55 -5.59 -4.92
N ARG A 311 -12.21 -5.52 -4.94
CA ARG A 311 -11.35 -6.43 -5.70
C ARG A 311 -11.48 -7.90 -5.28
N ARG A 312 -12.03 -8.16 -4.09
CA ARG A 312 -12.31 -9.49 -3.55
C ARG A 312 -13.63 -10.09 -4.05
N THR A 313 -14.44 -9.30 -4.74
CA THR A 313 -15.71 -9.71 -5.32
C THR A 313 -15.56 -9.86 -6.84
#